data_776f84b7f5f25e0c1447087f4be37c4f
#
_entry.id   776f84b7f5f25e0c1447087f4be37c4f
#
_cell.length_a   1.000
_cell.length_b   1.000
_cell.length_c   1.000
_cell.angle_alpha   90.00
_cell.angle_beta   90.00
_cell.angle_gamma   90.00
#
_symmetry.space_group_name_H-M   'P 1'
#
loop_
_entity.id
_entity.type
_entity.pdbx_description
1 polymer ?
#
loop_
_entity_poly.entity_id
_entity_poly.type
_entity_poly.pdbx_seq_one_letter_code
_entity_poly.pdbx_strand_id
1 'polypeptide(L)'
;IYYVTANGKKGIFNRYGSTIIPCQYDEIISLGHRYIVKRDKKFGVYNQYGSTILPCQFQKIECLNNGHYVTTRDKSQQVYNAYGALLENRTNMKVVFSTED
;
A
#
# COMPACT_ATOMS: atom_id res chain seq x y z
N ILE A 1 17.80 6.04 7.17
CA ILE A 1 16.95 6.69 6.19
C ILE A 1 16.48 8.05 6.70
N TYR A 2 16.12 8.90 5.77
CA TYR A 2 15.63 10.23 6.10
C TYR A 2 14.28 10.44 5.48
N TYR A 3 13.36 10.99 6.28
CA TYR A 3 12.06 11.42 5.79
C TYR A 3 12.20 12.87 5.34
N VAL A 4 11.80 13.14 4.10
CA VAL A 4 11.98 14.45 3.49
C VAL A 4 10.62 14.97 3.03
N THR A 5 10.40 16.27 3.25
CA THR A 5 9.19 16.93 2.76
C THR A 5 9.62 18.03 1.79
N ALA A 6 9.07 17.99 0.59
CA ALA A 6 9.33 19.00 -0.43
C ALA A 6 8.00 19.39 -1.07
N ASN A 7 7.69 20.70 -1.04
CA ASN A 7 6.45 21.23 -1.59
C ASN A 7 5.22 20.55 -0.99
N GLY A 8 5.29 20.23 0.31
CA GLY A 8 4.17 19.59 1.00
C GLY A 8 4.04 18.11 0.74
N LYS A 9 4.93 17.52 -0.05
CA LYS A 9 4.90 16.08 -0.36
C LYS A 9 6.05 15.38 0.32
N LYS A 10 5.81 14.14 0.77
CA LYS A 10 6.76 13.37 1.55
C LYS A 10 7.46 12.33 0.69
N GLY A 11 8.71 12.06 1.03
CA GLY A 11 9.52 11.05 0.40
C GLY A 11 10.52 10.48 1.39
N ILE A 12 11.28 9.49 0.95
CA ILE A 12 12.29 8.81 1.77
C ILE A 12 13.59 8.72 0.97
N PHE A 13 14.69 9.09 1.63
CA PHE A 13 16.01 9.03 1.04
C PHE A 13 16.91 8.19 1.95
N ASN A 14 17.91 7.52 1.37
CA ASN A 14 18.85 6.77 2.18
C ASN A 14 19.92 7.72 2.72
N ARG A 15 20.83 7.20 3.53
CA ARG A 15 21.85 8.04 4.16
C ARG A 15 22.86 8.63 3.18
N TYR A 16 22.91 8.13 1.97
CA TYR A 16 23.81 8.65 0.93
C TYR A 16 23.13 9.70 0.07
N GLY A 17 21.87 10.03 0.36
CA GLY A 17 21.13 11.02 -0.40
C GLY A 17 20.43 10.46 -1.64
N SER A 18 20.46 9.13 -1.82
CA SER A 18 19.73 8.52 -2.93
C SER A 18 18.26 8.36 -2.60
N THR A 19 17.43 8.55 -3.61
CA THR A 19 15.98 8.46 -3.45
C THR A 19 15.53 7.02 -3.30
N ILE A 20 14.81 6.74 -2.22
CA ILE A 20 14.10 5.48 -2.04
C ILE A 20 12.67 5.66 -2.51
N ILE A 21 11.99 6.69 -1.97
CA ILE A 21 10.64 7.06 -2.37
C ILE A 21 10.64 8.54 -2.69
N PRO A 22 10.26 8.94 -3.90
CA PRO A 22 10.30 10.37 -4.27
C PRO A 22 9.27 11.18 -3.47
N CYS A 23 9.50 12.48 -3.36
CA CYS A 23 8.61 13.38 -2.62
C CYS A 23 7.35 13.65 -3.44
N GLN A 24 6.44 12.69 -3.45
CA GLN A 24 5.21 12.75 -4.23
C GLN A 24 3.98 12.35 -3.42
N TYR A 25 4.16 12.02 -2.15
CA TYR A 25 3.09 11.38 -1.37
C TYR A 25 2.61 12.28 -0.25
N ASP A 26 1.32 12.20 0.03
CA ASP A 26 0.71 12.96 1.11
C ASP A 26 1.05 12.37 2.47
N GLU A 27 1.20 11.05 2.51
CA GLU A 27 1.56 10.33 3.73
C GLU A 27 2.43 9.13 3.40
N ILE A 28 3.32 8.79 4.32
CA ILE A 28 4.12 7.59 4.25
C ILE A 28 4.12 6.96 5.63
N ILE A 29 3.72 5.69 5.71
CA ILE A 29 3.67 4.95 6.97
C ILE A 29 4.69 3.82 6.88
N SER A 30 5.62 3.78 7.82
CA SER A 30 6.65 2.74 7.85
C SER A 30 6.11 1.49 8.54
N LEU A 31 6.32 0.33 7.91
CA LEU A 31 5.96 -0.96 8.48
C LEU A 31 7.23 -1.80 8.73
N GLY A 32 8.37 -1.13 8.97
CA GLY A 32 9.63 -1.80 9.13
C GLY A 32 10.35 -1.94 7.80
N HIS A 33 10.09 -3.01 7.08
CA HIS A 33 10.74 -3.26 5.79
C HIS A 33 9.90 -2.82 4.60
N ARG A 34 8.80 -2.12 4.85
CA ARG A 34 7.89 -1.69 3.79
C ARG A 34 7.29 -0.36 4.16
N TYR A 35 6.71 0.30 3.15
CA TYR A 35 6.07 1.58 3.35
C TYR A 35 4.70 1.57 2.69
N ILE A 36 3.69 2.01 3.44
CA ILE A 36 2.39 2.33 2.85
C ILE A 36 2.43 3.80 2.49
N VAL A 37 2.14 4.12 1.25
CA VAL A 37 2.14 5.50 0.77
C VAL A 37 0.74 5.90 0.36
N LYS A 38 0.44 7.19 0.47
CA LYS A 38 -0.87 7.73 0.10
C LYS A 38 -0.67 8.92 -0.83
N ARG A 39 -1.37 8.91 -1.95
CA ARG A 39 -1.35 10.02 -2.90
C ARG A 39 -2.73 10.16 -3.52
N ASP A 40 -3.27 11.39 -3.47
CA ASP A 40 -4.59 11.68 -4.03
C ASP A 40 -5.65 10.73 -3.51
N LYS A 41 -5.62 10.49 -2.19
CA LYS A 41 -6.58 9.63 -1.47
C LYS A 41 -6.48 8.15 -1.86
N LYS A 42 -5.42 7.75 -2.53
CA LYS A 42 -5.18 6.35 -2.90
C LYS A 42 -3.94 5.84 -2.19
N PHE A 43 -3.98 4.58 -1.77
CA PHE A 43 -2.89 3.95 -1.05
C PHE A 43 -2.14 2.97 -1.94
N GLY A 44 -0.86 2.83 -1.68
CA GLY A 44 -0.01 1.84 -2.32
C GLY A 44 1.03 1.34 -1.32
N VAL A 45 1.82 0.35 -1.73
CA VAL A 45 2.85 -0.24 -0.88
C VAL A 45 4.15 -0.32 -1.66
N TYR A 46 5.23 0.09 -1.02
CA TYR A 46 6.58 0.00 -1.57
C TYR A 46 7.44 -0.82 -0.60
N ASN A 47 8.43 -1.53 -1.13
CA ASN A 47 9.37 -2.23 -0.28
C ASN A 47 10.44 -1.26 0.24
N GLN A 48 11.36 -1.77 1.05
CA GLN A 48 12.38 -0.93 1.68
C GLN A 48 13.36 -0.32 0.68
N TYR A 49 13.41 -0.83 -0.53
CA TYR A 49 14.30 -0.33 -1.58
C TYR A 49 13.61 0.64 -2.53
N GLY A 50 12.33 0.88 -2.32
CA GLY A 50 11.57 1.79 -3.17
C GLY A 50 10.90 1.14 -4.37
N SER A 51 10.93 -0.19 -4.45
CA SER A 51 10.22 -0.90 -5.52
C SER A 51 8.75 -1.04 -5.15
N THR A 52 7.89 -0.94 -6.16
CA THR A 52 6.45 -1.01 -5.95
C THR A 52 6.01 -2.43 -5.67
N ILE A 53 5.34 -2.64 -4.53
CA ILE A 53 4.66 -3.90 -4.23
C ILE A 53 3.22 -3.80 -4.72
N LEU A 54 2.53 -2.73 -4.33
CA LEU A 54 1.17 -2.45 -4.78
C LEU A 54 1.10 -0.98 -5.23
N PRO A 55 0.62 -0.69 -6.43
CA PRO A 55 0.55 0.69 -6.89
C PRO A 55 -0.51 1.49 -6.13
N CYS A 56 -0.40 2.82 -6.17
CA CYS A 56 -1.35 3.72 -5.50
C CYS A 56 -2.66 3.76 -6.25
N GLN A 57 -3.53 2.78 -5.97
CA GLN A 57 -4.84 2.72 -6.62
C GLN A 57 -5.92 2.16 -5.71
N PHE A 58 -5.63 2.01 -4.42
CA PHE A 58 -6.56 1.41 -3.48
C PHE A 58 -7.10 2.44 -2.51
N GLN A 59 -8.38 2.34 -2.18
CA GLN A 59 -9.01 3.24 -1.22
C GLN A 59 -8.58 2.91 0.20
N LYS A 60 -8.19 1.65 0.44
CA LYS A 60 -7.76 1.22 1.76
C LYS A 60 -6.84 0.01 1.61
N ILE A 61 -5.83 -0.04 2.47
CA ILE A 61 -4.94 -1.20 2.54
C ILE A 61 -4.77 -1.55 4.02
N GLU A 62 -5.03 -2.82 4.35
CA GLU A 62 -4.79 -3.35 5.68
C GLU A 62 -3.66 -4.37 5.62
N CYS A 63 -2.72 -4.26 6.54
CA CYS A 63 -1.61 -5.21 6.64
C CYS A 63 -1.95 -6.25 7.69
N LEU A 64 -1.95 -7.50 7.29
CA LEU A 64 -2.26 -8.60 8.21
C LEU A 64 -1.00 -9.08 8.92
N ASN A 65 -1.19 -9.83 10.02
CA ASN A 65 -0.07 -10.32 10.81
C ASN A 65 0.85 -11.26 10.04
N ASN A 66 0.33 -11.93 9.03
CA ASN A 66 1.13 -12.84 8.21
C ASN A 66 1.85 -12.15 7.05
N GLY A 67 1.78 -10.82 6.99
CA GLY A 67 2.44 -10.07 5.93
C GLY A 67 1.61 -9.89 4.68
N HIS A 68 0.40 -10.43 4.65
CA HIS A 68 -0.50 -10.24 3.53
C HIS A 68 -1.20 -8.88 3.61
N TYR A 69 -1.75 -8.43 2.50
CA TYR A 69 -2.46 -7.15 2.42
C TYR A 69 -3.88 -7.37 1.97
N VAL A 70 -4.83 -6.76 2.68
CA VAL A 70 -6.21 -6.70 2.22
C VAL A 70 -6.45 -5.31 1.67
N THR A 71 -6.82 -5.24 0.41
CA THR A 71 -7.03 -3.96 -0.26
C THR A 71 -8.51 -3.78 -0.57
N THR A 72 -8.94 -2.52 -0.57
CA THR A 72 -10.30 -2.15 -0.95
C THR A 72 -10.23 -1.19 -2.12
N ARG A 73 -10.96 -1.49 -3.16
CA ARG A 73 -11.06 -0.64 -4.35
C ARG A 73 -12.49 -0.67 -4.83
N ASP A 74 -13.16 0.48 -4.70
CA ASP A 74 -14.59 0.58 -4.93
C ASP A 74 -15.32 -0.40 -4.01
N LYS A 75 -16.04 -1.37 -4.54
CA LYS A 75 -16.75 -2.36 -3.72
C LYS A 75 -16.07 -3.72 -3.73
N SER A 76 -14.85 -3.77 -4.21
CA SER A 76 -14.09 -5.00 -4.31
C SER A 76 -13.00 -5.05 -3.27
N GLN A 77 -12.78 -6.23 -2.71
CA GLN A 77 -11.66 -6.48 -1.81
C GLN A 77 -10.77 -7.57 -2.41
N GLN A 78 -9.47 -7.40 -2.23
CA GLN A 78 -8.50 -8.33 -2.77
C GLN A 78 -7.44 -8.58 -1.72
N VAL A 79 -6.90 -9.80 -1.71
CA VAL A 79 -5.83 -10.16 -0.79
C VAL A 79 -4.57 -10.43 -1.60
N TYR A 80 -3.49 -9.79 -1.20
CA TYR A 80 -2.19 -9.92 -1.84
C TYR A 80 -1.18 -10.46 -0.83
N ASN A 81 -0.19 -11.22 -1.31
CA ASN A 81 0.87 -11.65 -0.43
C ASN A 81 1.89 -10.52 -0.22
N ALA A 82 2.95 -10.81 0.54
CA ALA A 82 3.95 -9.80 0.88
C ALA A 82 4.70 -9.26 -0.34
N TYR A 83 4.65 -9.97 -1.46
CA TYR A 83 5.35 -9.57 -2.68
C TYR A 83 4.44 -8.90 -3.69
N GLY A 84 3.16 -8.75 -3.36
CA GLY A 84 2.21 -8.10 -4.26
C GLY A 84 1.50 -9.03 -5.22
N ALA A 85 1.59 -10.34 -5.01
CA ALA A 85 0.89 -11.30 -5.85
C ALA A 85 -0.54 -11.49 -5.33
N LEU A 86 -1.49 -11.48 -6.23
CA LEU A 86 -2.90 -11.64 -5.89
C LEU A 86 -3.17 -13.05 -5.39
N LEU A 87 -3.72 -13.17 -4.20
CA LEU A 87 -4.08 -14.44 -3.61
C LEU A 87 -5.57 -14.72 -3.69
N GLU A 88 -6.38 -13.69 -3.52
CA GLU A 88 -7.82 -13.87 -3.43
C GLU A 88 -8.53 -12.60 -3.91
N ASN A 89 -9.61 -12.78 -4.64
CA ASN A 89 -10.44 -11.67 -5.09
C ASN A 89 -11.80 -11.83 -4.42
N ARG A 90 -12.17 -10.88 -3.57
CA ARG A 90 -13.40 -10.93 -2.78
C ARG A 90 -14.48 -10.03 -3.33
N THR A 91 -14.46 -9.79 -4.61
CA THR A 91 -15.46 -8.96 -5.26
C THR A 91 -16.85 -9.55 -5.02
N ASN A 92 -17.77 -8.69 -4.55
CA ASN A 92 -19.15 -9.09 -4.28
C ASN A 92 -19.27 -10.17 -3.20
N MET A 93 -18.29 -10.25 -2.33
CA MET A 93 -18.29 -11.28 -1.31
C MET A 93 -19.53 -11.29 -0.45
N LYS A 94 -19.98 -10.12 -0.02
CA LYS A 94 -21.11 -10.07 0.90
C LYS A 94 -22.41 -10.48 0.23
N VAL A 95 -22.49 -10.37 -1.07
CA VAL A 95 -23.67 -10.86 -1.79
C VAL A 95 -23.76 -12.36 -1.66
N VAL A 96 -22.62 -13.02 -1.71
CA VAL A 96 -22.57 -14.46 -1.54
C VAL A 96 -23.05 -14.87 -0.17
N PHE A 97 -22.71 -14.12 0.86
CA PHE A 97 -23.13 -14.45 2.21
C PHE A 97 -24.62 -14.39 2.39
N SER A 98 -25.27 -13.46 1.76
CA SER A 98 -26.67 -13.25 1.99
C SER A 98 -27.51 -14.43 1.52
N THR A 99 -26.99 -15.28 0.78
CA THR A 99 -27.74 -16.44 0.36
C THR A 99 -27.66 -17.51 1.40
N GLU A 100 -27.17 -17.68 1.96
CA GLU A 100 -27.28 -18.54 2.27
C GLU A 100 -27.57 -19.14 2.56
N ASP A 101 -27.45 -19.17 2.58
CA ASP A 101 -27.50 -19.59 2.60
C ASP A 101 -27.62 -19.68 2.56
#